data_1f75d0a0d1b85dad148454864082d2cc
#
_entry.id   1f75d0a0d1b85dad148454864082d2cc
#
_cell.length_a   1.000
_cell.length_b   1.000
_cell.length_c   1.000
_cell.angle_alpha   90.00
_cell.angle_beta   90.00
_cell.angle_gamma   90.00
#
_symmetry.space_group_name_H-M   'P 1'
#
loop_
_entity.id
_entity.type
_entity.pdbx_description
1 polymer ?
#
loop_
_entity_poly.entity_id
_entity_poly.type
_entity_poly.pdbx_seq_one_letter_code
_entity_poly.pdbx_strand_id
1 'polypeptide(L)'
;MAVIGAGPAGISAACELRALGYAVDVFEAKAQPSGLTVYGVAPYKITNEETLAEMEYLQAQFGYKVHFNSPISSREELEKMEDKYDAIFLGIGLGKTNELGLAGEDKINCSGAVEFIAELRQHHHEVAVGRKVIVLGGGNTAMDAASESARLGAESVVLAYRRGKEEMGAYEFEYDLAKGVGVKGLFNVAPVEIMGNGYVSGVKFIRTETRDGKVSEVAGSEFVEPCDMVIKATGQAKQTGFLDLIPGLKTDGKGRIIANAHTGQTTNPKYFASGDAWNGGAEVVNAAAEAKLTARGIHAYLSK
;
A
#
# COMPACT_ATOMS: atom_id res chain seq x y z
N MET A 1 -12.22 -21.37 -9.42
CA MET A 1 -11.40 -20.16 -9.56
C MET A 1 -10.61 -19.94 -8.29
N ALA A 2 -9.34 -19.56 -8.39
CA ALA A 2 -8.58 -19.10 -7.24
C ALA A 2 -8.38 -17.58 -7.29
N VAL A 3 -8.45 -16.94 -6.14
CA VAL A 3 -8.11 -15.53 -5.93
C VAL A 3 -7.00 -15.47 -4.87
N ILE A 4 -5.87 -14.87 -5.17
CA ILE A 4 -4.77 -14.68 -4.23
C ILE A 4 -4.80 -13.23 -3.73
N GLY A 5 -5.09 -13.06 -2.44
CA GLY A 5 -5.28 -11.80 -1.74
C GLY A 5 -6.76 -11.43 -1.57
N ALA A 6 -7.17 -11.19 -0.32
CA ALA A 6 -8.52 -10.76 0.05
C ALA A 6 -8.62 -9.23 0.25
N GLY A 7 -7.80 -8.45 -0.45
CA GLY A 7 -7.93 -6.99 -0.54
C GLY A 7 -9.10 -6.56 -1.43
N PRO A 8 -9.32 -5.25 -1.61
CA PRO A 8 -10.45 -4.72 -2.39
C PRO A 8 -10.55 -5.32 -3.80
N ALA A 9 -9.43 -5.49 -4.51
CA ALA A 9 -9.42 -6.13 -5.84
C ALA A 9 -9.85 -7.60 -5.76
N GLY A 10 -9.28 -8.38 -4.83
CA GLY A 10 -9.57 -9.82 -4.71
C GLY A 10 -11.02 -10.09 -4.33
N ILE A 11 -11.56 -9.37 -3.36
CA ILE A 11 -12.96 -9.51 -2.93
C ILE A 11 -13.92 -9.08 -4.04
N SER A 12 -13.65 -7.97 -4.73
CA SER A 12 -14.50 -7.51 -5.83
C SER A 12 -14.49 -8.52 -7.00
N ALA A 13 -13.32 -9.10 -7.33
CA ALA A 13 -13.23 -10.19 -8.31
C ALA A 13 -14.01 -11.42 -7.86
N ALA A 14 -13.89 -11.83 -6.59
CA ALA A 14 -14.61 -12.98 -6.04
C ALA A 14 -16.12 -12.79 -6.13
N CYS A 15 -16.66 -11.63 -5.76
CA CYS A 15 -18.07 -11.30 -5.87
C CYS A 15 -18.56 -11.37 -7.32
N GLU A 16 -17.87 -10.74 -8.26
CA GLU A 16 -18.25 -10.72 -9.69
C GLU A 16 -18.18 -12.14 -10.30
N LEU A 17 -17.13 -12.91 -9.99
CA LEU A 17 -17.01 -14.30 -10.45
C LEU A 17 -18.12 -15.20 -9.88
N ARG A 18 -18.48 -15.00 -8.61
CA ARG A 18 -19.64 -15.70 -8.01
C ARG A 18 -20.95 -15.33 -8.69
N ALA A 19 -21.17 -14.06 -8.99
CA ALA A 19 -22.35 -13.61 -9.75
C ALA A 19 -22.40 -14.20 -11.15
N LEU A 20 -21.24 -14.48 -11.78
CA LEU A 20 -21.11 -15.17 -13.05
C LEU A 20 -21.23 -16.71 -12.96
N GLY A 21 -21.45 -17.27 -11.75
CA GLY A 21 -21.70 -18.69 -11.54
C GLY A 21 -20.48 -19.55 -11.20
N TYR A 22 -19.29 -18.99 -11.07
CA TYR A 22 -18.07 -19.76 -10.75
C TYR A 22 -17.96 -20.08 -9.25
N ALA A 23 -17.40 -21.24 -8.92
CA ALA A 23 -16.91 -21.54 -7.57
C ALA A 23 -15.59 -20.78 -7.34
N VAL A 24 -15.48 -20.06 -6.19
CA VAL A 24 -14.32 -19.20 -5.89
C VAL A 24 -13.78 -19.50 -4.51
N ASP A 25 -12.48 -19.81 -4.46
CA ASP A 25 -11.67 -19.87 -3.24
C ASP A 25 -10.74 -18.64 -3.21
N VAL A 26 -10.74 -17.89 -2.13
CA VAL A 26 -9.88 -16.73 -1.87
C VAL A 26 -8.82 -17.12 -0.85
N PHE A 27 -7.56 -16.89 -1.14
CA PHE A 27 -6.42 -17.19 -0.26
C PHE A 27 -5.85 -15.89 0.28
N GLU A 28 -5.89 -15.70 1.59
CA GLU A 28 -5.40 -14.52 2.28
C GLU A 28 -4.26 -14.89 3.25
N ALA A 29 -3.16 -14.17 3.12
CA ALA A 29 -1.98 -14.40 3.95
C ALA A 29 -2.18 -13.98 5.42
N LYS A 30 -3.04 -13.01 5.66
CA LYS A 30 -3.33 -12.43 6.98
C LYS A 30 -4.56 -13.07 7.64
N ALA A 31 -4.79 -12.70 8.90
CA ALA A 31 -5.93 -13.20 9.68
C ALA A 31 -7.25 -12.53 9.32
N GLN A 32 -7.23 -11.37 8.67
CA GLN A 32 -8.41 -10.59 8.33
C GLN A 32 -8.41 -10.19 6.85
N PRO A 33 -9.59 -10.07 6.21
CA PRO A 33 -9.72 -9.65 4.82
C PRO A 33 -9.54 -8.14 4.65
N SER A 34 -9.81 -7.68 3.44
CA SER A 34 -9.89 -6.28 3.04
C SER A 34 -8.55 -5.56 2.86
N GLY A 35 -7.40 -6.25 3.02
CA GLY A 35 -6.09 -5.69 2.70
C GLY A 35 -5.85 -4.32 3.36
N LEU A 36 -5.47 -3.30 2.58
CA LEU A 36 -5.15 -1.97 3.12
C LEU A 36 -6.34 -1.26 3.78
N THR A 37 -7.60 -1.59 3.49
CA THR A 37 -8.73 -0.97 4.20
C THR A 37 -8.80 -1.37 5.67
N VAL A 38 -8.21 -2.51 6.04
CA VAL A 38 -8.04 -2.95 7.44
C VAL A 38 -6.62 -2.68 7.97
N TYR A 39 -5.60 -2.66 7.08
CA TYR A 39 -4.20 -2.62 7.50
C TYR A 39 -3.44 -1.37 7.07
N GLY A 40 -4.03 -0.42 6.34
CA GLY A 40 -3.24 0.67 5.76
C GLY A 40 -3.95 2.00 5.53
N VAL A 41 -5.27 2.05 5.65
CA VAL A 41 -6.05 3.30 5.63
C VAL A 41 -6.18 3.83 7.04
N ALA A 42 -5.99 5.13 7.25
CA ALA A 42 -6.05 5.73 8.57
C ALA A 42 -7.41 5.52 9.28
N PRO A 43 -7.43 5.23 10.59
CA PRO A 43 -8.65 4.95 11.35
C PRO A 43 -9.72 6.06 11.29
N TYR A 44 -9.32 7.32 11.13
CA TYR A 44 -10.27 8.43 11.04
C TYR A 44 -11.08 8.44 9.74
N LYS A 45 -10.69 7.66 8.73
CA LYS A 45 -11.38 7.55 7.44
C LYS A 45 -12.43 6.44 7.44
N ILE A 46 -12.09 5.29 8.00
CA ILE A 46 -12.96 4.11 8.10
C ILE A 46 -12.51 3.24 9.27
N THR A 47 -13.44 2.65 10.01
CA THR A 47 -13.14 1.74 11.11
C THR A 47 -12.93 0.30 10.62
N ASN A 48 -12.23 -0.52 11.43
CA ASN A 48 -12.12 -1.96 11.15
C ASN A 48 -13.48 -2.64 11.25
N GLU A 49 -14.31 -2.24 12.21
CA GLU A 49 -15.64 -2.80 12.42
C GLU A 49 -16.51 -2.65 11.17
N GLU A 50 -16.61 -1.43 10.62
CA GLU A 50 -17.37 -1.17 9.39
C GLU A 50 -16.83 -1.99 8.20
N THR A 51 -15.52 -2.02 8.04
CA THR A 51 -14.88 -2.74 6.94
C THR A 51 -15.12 -4.25 7.04
N LEU A 52 -14.96 -4.83 8.23
CA LEU A 52 -15.14 -6.27 8.44
C LEU A 52 -16.62 -6.68 8.32
N ALA A 53 -17.56 -5.87 8.82
CA ALA A 53 -18.99 -6.11 8.65
C ALA A 53 -19.41 -6.12 7.17
N GLU A 54 -18.83 -5.21 6.34
CA GLU A 54 -19.05 -5.25 4.90
C GLU A 54 -18.51 -6.54 4.28
N MET A 55 -17.31 -7.00 4.68
CA MET A 55 -16.73 -8.24 4.17
C MET A 55 -17.56 -9.47 4.52
N GLU A 56 -18.07 -9.55 5.73
CA GLU A 56 -18.98 -10.61 6.16
C GLU A 56 -20.28 -10.60 5.35
N TYR A 57 -20.86 -9.43 5.15
CA TYR A 57 -22.06 -9.26 4.32
C TYR A 57 -21.82 -9.72 2.87
N LEU A 58 -20.72 -9.30 2.25
CA LEU A 58 -20.37 -9.71 0.88
C LEU A 58 -20.14 -11.22 0.78
N GLN A 59 -19.45 -11.81 1.75
CA GLN A 59 -19.22 -13.25 1.78
C GLN A 59 -20.53 -14.03 1.92
N ALA A 60 -21.43 -13.58 2.78
CA ALA A 60 -22.75 -14.18 2.95
C ALA A 60 -23.60 -14.09 1.67
N GLN A 61 -23.59 -12.95 1.00
CA GLN A 61 -24.35 -12.71 -0.23
C GLN A 61 -23.84 -13.53 -1.41
N PHE A 62 -22.53 -13.58 -1.63
CA PHE A 62 -21.94 -14.18 -2.84
C PHE A 62 -21.45 -15.61 -2.64
N GLY A 63 -21.20 -16.05 -1.40
CA GLY A 63 -20.85 -17.42 -1.06
C GLY A 63 -19.48 -17.87 -1.57
N TYR A 64 -18.51 -16.97 -1.73
CA TYR A 64 -17.11 -17.35 -1.94
C TYR A 64 -16.50 -17.85 -0.62
N LYS A 65 -15.46 -18.69 -0.72
CA LYS A 65 -14.75 -19.22 0.46
C LYS A 65 -13.45 -18.44 0.67
N VAL A 66 -13.16 -18.05 1.91
CA VAL A 66 -11.89 -17.40 2.27
C VAL A 66 -11.06 -18.35 3.14
N HIS A 67 -9.80 -18.52 2.76
CA HIS A 67 -8.80 -19.27 3.49
C HIS A 67 -7.81 -18.24 4.08
N PHE A 68 -8.01 -17.92 5.37
CA PHE A 68 -7.13 -17.00 6.10
C PHE A 68 -5.85 -17.70 6.54
N ASN A 69 -4.80 -16.91 6.87
CA ASN A 69 -3.49 -17.40 7.27
C ASN A 69 -2.91 -18.42 6.27
N SER A 70 -3.20 -18.19 4.99
CA SER A 70 -2.87 -19.09 3.89
C SER A 70 -1.99 -18.36 2.85
N PRO A 71 -0.76 -17.96 3.24
CA PRO A 71 0.15 -17.31 2.31
C PRO A 71 0.55 -18.30 1.22
N ILE A 72 0.57 -17.83 -0.02
CA ILE A 72 1.15 -18.57 -1.14
C ILE A 72 2.56 -18.03 -1.34
N SER A 73 3.56 -18.85 -1.10
CA SER A 73 4.96 -18.41 -0.98
C SER A 73 5.97 -19.26 -1.75
N SER A 74 5.52 -20.32 -2.41
CA SER A 74 6.38 -21.22 -3.15
C SER A 74 5.85 -21.59 -4.52
N ARG A 75 6.74 -22.02 -5.41
CA ARG A 75 6.36 -22.52 -6.74
C ARG A 75 5.48 -23.79 -6.64
N GLU A 76 5.78 -24.67 -5.68
CA GLU A 76 5.01 -25.89 -5.47
C GLU A 76 3.55 -25.62 -5.09
N GLU A 77 3.30 -24.60 -4.27
CA GLU A 77 1.93 -24.18 -3.93
C GLU A 77 1.20 -23.64 -5.13
N LEU A 78 1.88 -22.83 -5.96
CA LEU A 78 1.31 -22.32 -7.22
C LEU A 78 1.00 -23.44 -8.20
N GLU A 79 1.84 -24.47 -8.35
CA GLU A 79 1.59 -25.64 -9.20
C GLU A 79 0.32 -26.38 -8.76
N LYS A 80 0.16 -26.63 -7.46
CA LYS A 80 -1.07 -27.23 -6.93
C LYS A 80 -2.31 -26.40 -7.25
N MET A 81 -2.19 -25.06 -7.22
CA MET A 81 -3.28 -24.18 -7.61
C MET A 81 -3.53 -24.21 -9.12
N GLU A 82 -2.48 -24.22 -9.92
CA GLU A 82 -2.56 -24.33 -11.38
C GLU A 82 -3.24 -25.64 -11.83
N ASP A 83 -3.01 -26.73 -11.12
CA ASP A 83 -3.66 -28.02 -11.39
C ASP A 83 -5.13 -28.04 -10.98
N LYS A 84 -5.47 -27.34 -9.87
CA LYS A 84 -6.81 -27.39 -9.27
C LYS A 84 -7.81 -26.39 -9.86
N TYR A 85 -7.34 -25.22 -10.26
CA TYR A 85 -8.19 -24.11 -10.68
C TYR A 85 -8.01 -23.77 -12.16
N ASP A 86 -9.10 -23.41 -12.84
CA ASP A 86 -9.11 -23.09 -14.28
C ASP A 86 -8.42 -21.74 -14.57
N ALA A 87 -8.53 -20.78 -13.67
CA ALA A 87 -7.78 -19.53 -13.73
C ALA A 87 -7.49 -19.00 -12.31
N ILE A 88 -6.45 -18.15 -12.20
CA ILE A 88 -5.97 -17.58 -10.95
C ILE A 88 -5.96 -16.05 -11.09
N PHE A 89 -6.61 -15.38 -10.13
CA PHE A 89 -6.62 -13.93 -10.02
C PHE A 89 -5.62 -13.45 -8.97
N LEU A 90 -4.77 -12.49 -9.33
CA LEU A 90 -3.76 -11.87 -8.47
C LEU A 90 -4.27 -10.53 -7.96
N GLY A 91 -4.83 -10.51 -6.75
CA GLY A 91 -5.23 -9.32 -5.98
C GLY A 91 -4.26 -9.01 -4.85
N ILE A 92 -2.98 -9.24 -5.07
CA ILE A 92 -1.92 -9.25 -4.03
C ILE A 92 -1.51 -7.87 -3.52
N GLY A 93 -1.94 -6.78 -4.18
CA GLY A 93 -1.58 -5.42 -3.80
C GLY A 93 -0.07 -5.15 -3.88
N LEU A 94 0.41 -4.31 -2.96
CA LEU A 94 1.81 -3.93 -2.80
C LEU A 94 2.37 -4.45 -1.48
N GLY A 95 3.68 -4.37 -1.34
CA GLY A 95 4.43 -4.80 -0.16
C GLY A 95 4.59 -3.70 0.90
N LYS A 96 5.65 -3.84 1.68
CA LYS A 96 6.04 -2.90 2.74
C LYS A 96 6.44 -1.53 2.18
N THR A 97 6.56 -0.54 3.05
CA THR A 97 7.15 0.76 2.71
C THR A 97 8.55 0.59 2.14
N ASN A 98 8.86 1.30 1.05
CA ASN A 98 10.20 1.29 0.46
C ASN A 98 11.23 1.87 1.44
N GLU A 99 12.41 1.27 1.44
CA GLU A 99 13.59 1.87 2.08
C GLU A 99 14.14 3.01 1.20
N LEU A 100 14.71 4.01 1.84
CA LEU A 100 15.37 5.13 1.18
C LEU A 100 16.86 4.86 0.91
N GLY A 101 17.44 3.87 1.60
CA GLY A 101 18.86 3.56 1.58
C GLY A 101 19.70 4.57 2.35
N LEU A 102 19.11 5.25 3.32
CA LEU A 102 19.78 6.26 4.14
C LEU A 102 20.44 5.64 5.37
N ALA A 103 21.57 6.21 5.77
CA ALA A 103 22.15 5.87 7.06
C ALA A 103 21.15 6.16 8.19
N GLY A 104 20.96 5.19 9.08
CA GLY A 104 20.12 5.31 10.27
C GLY A 104 18.65 4.97 10.09
N GLU A 105 18.23 4.40 8.96
CA GLU A 105 16.87 3.91 8.79
C GLU A 105 16.51 2.72 9.69
N ASP A 106 17.50 2.05 10.23
CA ASP A 106 17.40 0.94 11.17
C ASP A 106 17.24 1.34 12.64
N LYS A 107 17.28 2.65 12.92
CA LYS A 107 17.14 3.16 14.29
C LYS A 107 15.75 2.93 14.86
N ILE A 108 15.69 2.74 16.18
CA ILE A 108 14.42 2.70 16.92
C ILE A 108 13.68 4.02 16.69
N ASN A 109 12.37 3.95 16.50
CA ASN A 109 11.47 5.06 16.14
C ASN A 109 11.64 5.55 14.68
N CYS A 110 12.24 4.73 13.81
CA CYS A 110 12.17 4.93 12.35
C CYS A 110 11.35 3.79 11.74
N SER A 111 10.19 4.09 11.17
CA SER A 111 9.28 3.10 10.62
C SER A 111 8.74 3.51 9.26
N GLY A 112 8.15 2.56 8.52
CA GLY A 112 7.37 2.85 7.34
C GLY A 112 5.95 3.29 7.70
N ALA A 113 5.33 4.10 6.85
CA ALA A 113 3.99 4.62 7.09
C ALA A 113 2.92 3.52 7.01
N VAL A 114 3.08 2.55 6.10
CA VAL A 114 2.16 1.40 6.00
C VAL A 114 2.22 0.57 7.27
N GLU A 115 3.41 0.31 7.79
CA GLU A 115 3.64 -0.44 9.02
C GLU A 115 3.09 0.32 10.23
N PHE A 116 3.31 1.63 10.31
CA PHE A 116 2.79 2.48 11.37
C PHE A 116 1.25 2.48 11.40
N ILE A 117 0.61 2.66 10.25
CA ILE A 117 -0.85 2.62 10.17
C ILE A 117 -1.38 1.21 10.45
N ALA A 118 -0.70 0.15 10.00
CA ALA A 118 -1.10 -1.22 10.28
C ALA A 118 -1.07 -1.51 11.79
N GLU A 119 -0.02 -1.09 12.49
CA GLU A 119 0.11 -1.21 13.94
C GLU A 119 -1.01 -0.44 14.65
N LEU A 120 -1.25 0.79 14.24
CA LEU A 120 -2.33 1.62 14.78
C LEU A 120 -3.70 0.98 14.58
N ARG A 121 -3.96 0.36 13.43
CA ARG A 121 -5.23 -0.34 13.14
C ARG A 121 -5.44 -1.59 13.97
N GLN A 122 -4.37 -2.30 14.32
CA GLN A 122 -4.44 -3.56 15.07
C GLN A 122 -4.34 -3.33 16.59
N HIS A 123 -3.64 -2.28 17.03
CA HIS A 123 -3.28 -2.06 18.43
C HIS A 123 -3.44 -0.58 18.84
N HIS A 124 -4.55 0.05 18.45
CA HIS A 124 -4.79 1.50 18.57
C HIS A 124 -4.40 2.12 19.93
N HIS A 125 -4.67 1.44 21.03
CA HIS A 125 -4.39 1.94 22.38
C HIS A 125 -2.97 1.70 22.88
N GLU A 126 -2.15 0.97 22.10
CA GLU A 126 -0.80 0.55 22.49
C GLU A 126 0.30 1.22 21.64
N VAL A 127 -0.08 1.94 20.57
CA VAL A 127 0.89 2.57 19.66
C VAL A 127 1.44 3.85 20.30
N ALA A 128 2.72 3.82 20.61
CA ALA A 128 3.42 5.01 21.08
C ALA A 128 3.83 5.89 19.87
N VAL A 129 3.57 7.18 19.99
CA VAL A 129 4.05 8.17 19.03
C VAL A 129 5.13 9.04 19.68
N GLY A 130 6.10 9.49 18.89
CA GLY A 130 7.11 10.46 19.32
C GLY A 130 6.50 11.83 19.64
N ARG A 131 7.19 12.62 20.45
CA ARG A 131 6.78 14.01 20.74
C ARG A 131 6.98 14.90 19.51
N LYS A 132 8.07 14.69 18.76
CA LYS A 132 8.41 15.42 17.53
C LYS A 132 8.55 14.42 16.39
N VAL A 133 7.57 14.38 15.51
CA VAL A 133 7.50 13.42 14.42
C VAL A 133 7.84 14.10 13.10
N ILE A 134 8.68 13.47 12.30
CA ILE A 134 8.90 13.84 10.90
C ILE A 134 8.35 12.73 10.02
N VAL A 135 7.43 13.11 9.11
CA VAL A 135 6.91 12.22 8.08
C VAL A 135 7.56 12.56 6.74
N LEU A 136 8.22 11.58 6.12
CA LEU A 136 8.94 11.74 4.86
C LEU A 136 8.05 11.30 3.69
N GLY A 137 7.51 12.25 2.92
CA GLY A 137 6.66 11.94 1.77
C GLY A 137 5.65 13.04 1.45
N GLY A 138 4.92 12.88 0.33
CA GLY A 138 3.94 13.86 -0.13
C GLY A 138 2.72 13.22 -0.82
N GLY A 139 2.44 11.94 -0.55
CA GLY A 139 1.25 11.22 -1.01
C GLY A 139 0.19 11.07 0.10
N ASN A 140 -0.97 10.49 -0.23
CA ASN A 140 -2.07 10.30 0.74
C ASN A 140 -1.64 9.50 1.99
N THR A 141 -0.80 8.49 1.85
CA THR A 141 -0.25 7.73 2.99
C THR A 141 0.59 8.61 3.94
N ALA A 142 1.28 9.63 3.40
CA ALA A 142 2.00 10.59 4.23
C ALA A 142 1.05 11.50 5.01
N MET A 143 -0.07 11.89 4.40
CA MET A 143 -1.12 12.66 5.08
C MET A 143 -1.76 11.85 6.20
N ASP A 144 -2.03 10.57 5.95
CA ASP A 144 -2.57 9.64 6.95
C ASP A 144 -1.63 9.51 8.15
N ALA A 145 -0.36 9.19 7.90
CA ALA A 145 0.64 9.02 8.97
C ALA A 145 0.87 10.31 9.77
N ALA A 146 0.89 11.45 9.10
CA ALA A 146 1.06 12.75 9.76
C ALA A 146 -0.16 13.13 10.62
N SER A 147 -1.37 12.95 10.06
CA SER A 147 -2.62 13.24 10.76
C SER A 147 -2.80 12.35 11.98
N GLU A 148 -2.52 11.05 11.87
CA GLU A 148 -2.62 10.11 12.98
C GLU A 148 -1.55 10.40 14.05
N SER A 149 -0.33 10.74 13.67
CA SER A 149 0.70 11.15 14.63
C SER A 149 0.25 12.35 15.47
N ALA A 150 -0.37 13.36 14.85
CA ALA A 150 -0.92 14.50 15.57
C ALA A 150 -2.10 14.12 16.47
N ARG A 151 -3.01 13.26 16.00
CA ARG A 151 -4.17 12.76 16.77
C ARG A 151 -3.76 11.90 17.97
N LEU A 152 -2.67 11.16 17.86
CA LEU A 152 -2.07 10.39 18.96
C LEU A 152 -1.34 11.25 20.00
N GLY A 153 -1.26 12.57 19.80
CA GLY A 153 -0.74 13.52 20.78
C GLY A 153 0.71 13.95 20.57
N ALA A 154 1.28 13.79 19.37
CA ALA A 154 2.58 14.38 19.05
C ALA A 154 2.51 15.91 19.21
N GLU A 155 3.50 16.50 19.89
CA GLU A 155 3.60 17.95 20.13
C GLU A 155 3.89 18.73 18.85
N SER A 156 4.60 18.11 17.92
CA SER A 156 4.93 18.67 16.61
C SER A 156 5.02 17.59 15.57
N VAL A 157 4.34 17.78 14.44
CA VAL A 157 4.43 16.91 13.26
C VAL A 157 4.85 17.73 12.06
N VAL A 158 5.95 17.33 11.43
CA VAL A 158 6.49 17.95 10.21
C VAL A 158 6.37 16.97 9.05
N LEU A 159 5.67 17.38 7.99
CA LEU A 159 5.60 16.67 6.73
C LEU A 159 6.72 17.19 5.83
N ALA A 160 7.76 16.39 5.61
CA ALA A 160 8.90 16.77 4.78
C ALA A 160 8.79 16.19 3.38
N TYR A 161 8.85 17.06 2.35
CA TYR A 161 8.69 16.66 0.96
C TYR A 161 9.76 17.27 0.07
N ARG A 162 10.29 16.43 -0.85
CA ARG A 162 11.41 16.81 -1.73
C ARG A 162 11.06 17.76 -2.88
N ARG A 163 9.79 18.11 -3.03
CA ARG A 163 9.30 19.06 -4.05
C ARG A 163 8.50 20.16 -3.38
N GLY A 164 7.99 21.08 -4.20
CA GLY A 164 7.07 22.11 -3.76
C GLY A 164 5.71 21.55 -3.34
N LYS A 165 4.95 22.32 -2.58
CA LYS A 165 3.60 21.97 -2.15
C LYS A 165 2.71 21.59 -3.32
N GLU A 166 2.77 22.35 -4.42
CA GLU A 166 1.95 22.16 -5.62
C GLU A 166 2.28 20.88 -6.41
N GLU A 167 3.41 20.25 -6.10
CA GLU A 167 3.86 19.01 -6.74
C GLU A 167 3.55 17.76 -5.89
N MET A 168 2.81 17.91 -4.77
CA MET A 168 2.42 16.76 -3.95
C MET A 168 1.47 15.84 -4.72
N GLY A 169 1.65 14.53 -4.53
CA GLY A 169 0.73 13.52 -5.06
C GLY A 169 -0.52 13.31 -4.21
N ALA A 170 -0.56 13.87 -2.99
CA ALA A 170 -1.73 13.83 -2.14
C ALA A 170 -2.84 14.76 -2.67
N TYR A 171 -4.08 14.39 -2.42
CA TYR A 171 -5.21 15.29 -2.68
C TYR A 171 -5.13 16.52 -1.78
N GLU A 172 -5.53 17.68 -2.29
CA GLU A 172 -5.47 18.94 -1.56
C GLU A 172 -6.28 18.90 -0.24
N PHE A 173 -7.45 18.29 -0.26
CA PHE A 173 -8.30 18.14 0.92
C PHE A 173 -7.64 17.27 2.00
N GLU A 174 -6.83 16.26 1.65
CA GLU A 174 -6.08 15.42 2.59
C GLU A 174 -5.01 16.25 3.32
N TYR A 175 -4.31 17.08 2.59
CA TYR A 175 -3.35 18.00 3.19
C TYR A 175 -4.03 19.08 4.06
N ASP A 176 -5.22 19.55 3.66
CA ASP A 176 -6.00 20.49 4.47
C ASP A 176 -6.47 19.86 5.79
N LEU A 177 -6.88 18.59 5.76
CA LEU A 177 -7.20 17.83 6.97
C LEU A 177 -5.97 17.69 7.88
N ALA A 178 -4.81 17.35 7.32
CA ALA A 178 -3.56 17.27 8.08
C ALA A 178 -3.16 18.61 8.73
N LYS A 179 -3.28 19.73 7.99
CA LYS A 179 -3.07 21.07 8.55
C LYS A 179 -4.07 21.40 9.68
N GLY A 180 -5.32 20.95 9.53
CA GLY A 180 -6.38 21.15 10.53
C GLY A 180 -6.06 20.53 11.88
N VAL A 181 -5.24 19.48 11.93
CA VAL A 181 -4.74 18.86 13.17
C VAL A 181 -3.32 19.30 13.57
N GLY A 182 -2.79 20.35 12.92
CA GLY A 182 -1.53 20.99 13.32
C GLY A 182 -0.27 20.52 12.58
N VAL A 183 -0.40 19.69 11.53
CA VAL A 183 0.75 19.27 10.71
C VAL A 183 1.35 20.46 9.96
N LYS A 184 2.68 20.59 10.01
CA LYS A 184 3.45 21.64 9.32
C LYS A 184 4.17 21.07 8.11
N GLY A 185 4.05 21.71 6.95
CA GLY A 185 4.78 21.33 5.73
C GLY A 185 6.21 21.89 5.71
N LEU A 186 7.18 21.06 5.37
CA LEU A 186 8.57 21.41 5.07
C LEU A 186 8.87 20.93 3.64
N PHE A 187 8.83 21.87 2.70
CA PHE A 187 8.92 21.60 1.27
C PHE A 187 10.31 21.88 0.72
N ASN A 188 10.60 21.30 -0.45
CA ASN A 188 11.88 21.42 -1.14
C ASN A 188 13.05 20.98 -0.25
N VAL A 189 12.88 19.81 0.41
CA VAL A 189 13.92 19.20 1.24
C VAL A 189 13.97 17.69 1.01
N ALA A 190 15.18 17.13 0.88
CA ALA A 190 15.42 15.70 0.84
C ALA A 190 16.16 15.24 2.10
N PRO A 191 15.81 14.10 2.70
CA PRO A 191 16.56 13.56 3.81
C PRO A 191 17.90 13.00 3.30
N VAL A 192 18.97 13.22 4.06
CA VAL A 192 20.32 12.75 3.78
C VAL A 192 20.74 11.66 4.77
N GLU A 193 20.31 11.81 6.02
CA GLU A 193 20.66 10.91 7.12
C GLU A 193 19.60 10.97 8.22
N ILE A 194 19.27 9.84 8.82
CA ILE A 194 18.49 9.75 10.06
C ILE A 194 19.47 9.65 11.22
N MET A 195 19.53 10.71 12.01
CA MET A 195 20.51 10.92 13.07
C MET A 195 20.12 10.24 14.38
N GLY A 196 21.12 9.94 15.20
CA GLY A 196 20.93 9.43 16.55
C GLY A 196 21.86 8.26 16.90
N ASN A 197 21.85 7.88 18.16
CA ASN A 197 22.62 6.74 18.68
C ASN A 197 21.64 5.63 19.15
N GLY A 198 21.34 4.66 18.28
CA GLY A 198 20.35 3.62 18.52
C GLY A 198 18.88 4.09 18.36
N TYR A 199 18.56 5.31 18.75
CA TYR A 199 17.25 5.96 18.62
C TYR A 199 17.34 7.16 17.70
N VAL A 200 16.22 7.48 17.02
CA VAL A 200 16.11 8.71 16.23
C VAL A 200 16.27 9.93 17.13
N SER A 201 17.09 10.91 16.70
CA SER A 201 17.25 12.21 17.38
C SER A 201 17.08 13.41 16.42
N GLY A 202 16.94 13.17 15.13
CA GLY A 202 16.74 14.17 14.09
C GLY A 202 16.92 13.60 12.70
N VAL A 203 16.65 14.43 11.72
CA VAL A 203 16.92 14.16 10.31
C VAL A 203 17.81 15.24 9.74
N LYS A 204 18.90 14.86 9.11
CA LYS A 204 19.71 15.76 8.30
C LYS A 204 19.09 15.86 6.92
N PHE A 205 18.70 17.07 6.55
CA PHE A 205 18.14 17.42 5.26
C PHE A 205 19.11 18.20 4.40
N ILE A 206 18.88 18.17 3.09
CA ILE A 206 19.45 19.09 2.11
C ILE A 206 18.30 19.79 1.37
N ARG A 207 18.47 21.06 1.02
CA ARG A 207 17.50 21.77 0.19
C ARG A 207 17.48 21.19 -1.22
N THR A 208 16.32 21.22 -1.86
CA THR A 208 16.13 20.76 -3.23
C THR A 208 15.49 21.83 -4.09
N GLU A 209 15.73 21.76 -5.40
CA GLU A 209 15.06 22.55 -6.42
C GLU A 209 14.47 21.63 -7.48
N THR A 210 13.27 21.95 -7.97
CA THR A 210 12.69 21.28 -9.13
C THR A 210 12.85 22.14 -10.37
N ARG A 211 13.56 21.60 -11.38
CA ARG A 211 13.71 22.24 -12.71
C ARG A 211 13.33 21.21 -13.77
N ASP A 212 12.42 21.56 -14.67
CA ASP A 212 11.93 20.67 -15.73
C ASP A 212 11.46 19.30 -15.21
N GLY A 213 10.77 19.29 -14.05
CA GLY A 213 10.26 18.09 -13.38
C GLY A 213 11.33 17.21 -12.71
N LYS A 214 12.62 17.60 -12.77
CA LYS A 214 13.71 16.90 -12.09
C LYS A 214 14.07 17.62 -10.80
N VAL A 215 14.15 16.84 -9.73
CA VAL A 215 14.62 17.31 -8.42
C VAL A 215 16.15 17.23 -8.37
N SER A 216 16.80 18.31 -7.94
CA SER A 216 18.24 18.38 -7.69
C SER A 216 18.51 18.94 -6.30
N GLU A 217 19.58 18.50 -5.68
CA GLU A 217 20.04 18.98 -4.39
C GLU A 217 20.81 20.30 -4.53
N VAL A 218 20.66 21.19 -3.56
CA VAL A 218 21.40 22.46 -3.47
C VAL A 218 22.59 22.25 -2.56
N ALA A 219 23.78 22.12 -3.13
CA ALA A 219 25.01 21.85 -2.39
C ALA A 219 25.27 22.91 -1.30
N GLY A 220 25.70 22.47 -0.11
CA GLY A 220 26.01 23.33 1.03
C GLY A 220 24.77 23.89 1.76
N SER A 221 23.58 23.37 1.49
CA SER A 221 22.32 23.80 2.11
C SER A 221 21.83 22.84 3.18
N GLU A 222 22.68 21.95 3.66
CA GLU A 222 22.35 20.95 4.66
C GLU A 222 21.96 21.61 5.99
N PHE A 223 20.96 21.03 6.65
CA PHE A 223 20.54 21.44 7.97
C PHE A 223 19.96 20.24 8.73
N VAL A 224 19.79 20.38 10.03
CA VAL A 224 19.23 19.35 10.89
C VAL A 224 17.87 19.81 11.43
N GLU A 225 16.85 18.95 11.29
CA GLU A 225 15.56 19.10 11.94
C GLU A 225 15.49 18.09 13.10
N PRO A 226 15.37 18.52 14.35
CA PRO A 226 15.33 17.62 15.52
C PRO A 226 13.97 16.92 15.61
N CYS A 227 13.99 15.60 15.81
CA CYS A 227 12.81 14.78 16.06
C CYS A 227 13.19 13.55 16.87
N ASP A 228 12.20 12.87 17.42
CA ASP A 228 12.36 11.61 18.14
C ASP A 228 11.62 10.44 17.47
N MET A 229 10.96 10.71 16.33
CA MET A 229 10.35 9.69 15.47
C MET A 229 10.38 10.11 13.99
N VAL A 230 10.67 9.15 13.13
CA VAL A 230 10.60 9.32 11.65
C VAL A 230 9.65 8.27 11.07
N ILE A 231 8.73 8.72 10.22
CA ILE A 231 7.81 7.84 9.49
C ILE A 231 8.04 8.03 7.99
N LYS A 232 8.47 6.97 7.31
CA LYS A 232 8.75 6.97 5.87
C LYS A 232 7.47 6.69 5.09
N ALA A 233 7.01 7.62 4.27
CA ALA A 233 5.86 7.48 3.37
C ALA A 233 6.30 7.60 1.90
N THR A 234 7.28 6.80 1.51
CA THR A 234 8.05 6.88 0.25
C THR A 234 7.59 5.89 -0.80
N GLY A 235 6.34 5.45 -0.71
CA GLY A 235 5.74 4.43 -1.57
C GLY A 235 5.99 3.02 -1.05
N GLN A 236 5.42 2.04 -1.75
CA GLN A 236 5.43 0.63 -1.36
C GLN A 236 6.24 -0.22 -2.34
N ALA A 237 6.93 -1.22 -1.81
CA ALA A 237 7.68 -2.20 -2.59
C ALA A 237 6.74 -3.05 -3.45
N LYS A 238 7.21 -3.45 -4.62
CA LYS A 238 6.51 -4.40 -5.47
C LYS A 238 6.78 -5.83 -4.98
N GLN A 239 5.83 -6.72 -5.17
CA GLN A 239 5.90 -8.12 -4.72
C GLN A 239 6.71 -8.99 -5.70
N THR A 240 7.85 -8.49 -6.19
CA THR A 240 8.65 -9.13 -7.25
C THR A 240 9.05 -10.55 -6.88
N GLY A 241 9.47 -10.81 -5.65
CA GLY A 241 9.84 -12.16 -5.20
C GLY A 241 8.72 -13.19 -5.32
N PHE A 242 7.45 -12.79 -5.13
CA PHE A 242 6.31 -13.66 -5.40
C PHE A 242 6.03 -13.78 -6.90
N LEU A 243 6.09 -12.68 -7.63
CA LEU A 243 5.80 -12.68 -9.08
C LEU A 243 6.81 -13.51 -9.87
N ASP A 244 8.07 -13.57 -9.43
CA ASP A 244 9.13 -14.39 -10.04
C ASP A 244 8.88 -15.91 -9.92
N LEU A 245 7.99 -16.32 -9.01
CA LEU A 245 7.56 -17.72 -8.89
C LEU A 245 6.61 -18.15 -10.02
N ILE A 246 6.05 -17.21 -10.77
CA ILE A 246 5.04 -17.50 -11.82
C ILE A 246 5.72 -17.51 -13.20
N PRO A 247 5.88 -18.69 -13.84
CA PRO A 247 6.56 -18.78 -15.13
C PRO A 247 5.88 -17.95 -16.20
N GLY A 248 6.65 -17.17 -16.95
CA GLY A 248 6.15 -16.36 -18.08
C GLY A 248 5.37 -15.12 -17.69
N LEU A 249 5.12 -14.87 -16.41
CA LEU A 249 4.59 -13.59 -15.94
C LEU A 249 5.67 -12.51 -16.05
N LYS A 250 5.32 -11.36 -16.62
CA LYS A 250 6.23 -10.24 -16.81
C LYS A 250 5.77 -9.01 -16.02
N THR A 251 6.74 -8.22 -15.60
CA THR A 251 6.53 -6.91 -14.98
C THR A 251 7.11 -5.80 -15.85
N ASP A 252 6.59 -4.59 -15.70
CA ASP A 252 7.15 -3.40 -16.35
C ASP A 252 8.42 -2.90 -15.63
N GLY A 253 9.05 -1.85 -16.18
CA GLY A 253 10.26 -1.23 -15.59
C GLY A 253 10.07 -0.64 -14.18
N LYS A 254 8.84 -0.61 -13.66
CA LYS A 254 8.49 -0.20 -12.29
C LYS A 254 8.09 -1.38 -11.39
N GLY A 255 8.21 -2.61 -11.87
CA GLY A 255 7.87 -3.83 -11.14
C GLY A 255 6.37 -4.11 -11.03
N ARG A 256 5.50 -3.46 -11.84
CA ARG A 256 4.06 -3.71 -11.88
C ARG A 256 3.77 -4.85 -12.86
N ILE A 257 2.75 -5.65 -12.57
CA ILE A 257 2.32 -6.74 -13.45
C ILE A 257 1.91 -6.18 -14.82
N ILE A 258 2.43 -6.76 -15.90
CA ILE A 258 1.94 -6.46 -17.25
C ILE A 258 0.70 -7.30 -17.49
N ALA A 259 -0.45 -6.62 -17.68
CA ALA A 259 -1.72 -7.25 -17.99
C ALA A 259 -2.49 -6.42 -19.04
N ASN A 260 -3.38 -7.09 -19.75
CA ASN A 260 -4.29 -6.43 -20.69
C ASN A 260 -5.29 -5.56 -19.96
N ALA A 261 -5.37 -4.28 -20.27
CA ALA A 261 -6.22 -3.31 -19.59
C ALA A 261 -7.74 -3.59 -19.65
N HIS A 262 -8.20 -4.36 -20.64
CA HIS A 262 -9.62 -4.69 -20.83
C HIS A 262 -10.01 -6.04 -20.22
N THR A 263 -9.07 -6.98 -20.12
CA THR A 263 -9.34 -8.33 -19.64
C THR A 263 -8.63 -8.69 -18.34
N GLY A 264 -7.65 -7.90 -17.93
CA GLY A 264 -6.79 -8.19 -16.79
C GLY A 264 -5.86 -9.40 -17.00
N GLN A 265 -5.89 -10.06 -18.18
CA GLN A 265 -5.04 -11.22 -18.44
C GLN A 265 -3.57 -10.82 -18.49
N THR A 266 -2.74 -11.53 -17.75
CA THR A 266 -1.29 -11.29 -17.70
C THR A 266 -0.58 -11.93 -18.89
N THR A 267 0.76 -11.84 -18.92
CA THR A 267 1.58 -12.54 -19.92
C THR A 267 1.60 -14.08 -19.74
N ASN A 268 1.19 -14.59 -18.56
CA ASN A 268 0.83 -15.99 -18.38
C ASN A 268 -0.69 -16.12 -18.52
N PRO A 269 -1.22 -16.87 -19.51
CA PRO A 269 -2.64 -16.88 -19.86
C PRO A 269 -3.57 -17.40 -18.76
N LYS A 270 -3.06 -18.16 -17.78
CA LYS A 270 -3.82 -18.69 -16.65
C LYS A 270 -4.00 -17.67 -15.52
N TYR A 271 -3.19 -16.59 -15.50
CA TYR A 271 -3.16 -15.58 -14.46
C TYR A 271 -3.74 -14.26 -14.93
N PHE A 272 -4.53 -13.67 -14.05
CA PHE A 272 -5.19 -12.37 -14.25
C PHE A 272 -4.84 -11.46 -13.08
N ALA A 273 -4.75 -10.16 -13.27
CA ALA A 273 -4.36 -9.21 -12.24
C ALA A 273 -5.09 -7.88 -12.36
N SER A 274 -5.37 -7.27 -11.21
CA SER A 274 -5.80 -5.87 -11.10
C SER A 274 -5.47 -5.29 -9.73
N GLY A 275 -5.88 -4.05 -9.49
CA GLY A 275 -5.53 -3.29 -8.30
C GLY A 275 -4.05 -2.90 -8.27
N ASP A 276 -3.53 -2.61 -7.06
CA ASP A 276 -2.24 -1.95 -6.89
C ASP A 276 -1.05 -2.72 -7.47
N ALA A 277 -1.11 -4.04 -7.55
CA ALA A 277 -0.07 -4.86 -8.18
C ALA A 277 0.05 -4.59 -9.70
N TRP A 278 -1.04 -4.15 -10.35
CA TRP A 278 -1.11 -3.79 -11.76
C TRP A 278 -0.99 -2.28 -11.98
N ASN A 279 -1.81 -1.46 -11.28
CA ASN A 279 -1.87 -0.01 -11.51
C ASN A 279 -0.75 0.77 -10.79
N GLY A 280 -0.15 0.19 -9.75
CA GLY A 280 0.96 0.78 -8.99
C GLY A 280 0.55 1.50 -7.71
N GLY A 281 -0.73 1.48 -7.38
CA GLY A 281 -1.34 2.10 -6.20
C GLY A 281 -2.36 3.17 -6.59
N ALA A 282 -3.63 2.94 -6.22
CA ALA A 282 -4.76 3.82 -6.48
C ALA A 282 -5.79 3.67 -5.34
N GLU A 283 -6.97 4.26 -5.52
CA GLU A 283 -8.05 4.18 -4.54
C GLU A 283 -8.74 2.79 -4.52
N VAL A 284 -9.41 2.48 -3.41
CA VAL A 284 -10.19 1.24 -3.25
C VAL A 284 -11.20 1.05 -4.38
N VAL A 285 -11.87 2.15 -4.80
CA VAL A 285 -12.87 2.12 -5.88
C VAL A 285 -12.25 1.78 -7.24
N ASN A 286 -11.00 2.17 -7.49
CA ASN A 286 -10.27 1.79 -8.70
C ASN A 286 -9.99 0.29 -8.71
N ALA A 287 -9.45 -0.23 -7.60
CA ALA A 287 -9.17 -1.66 -7.45
C ALA A 287 -10.43 -2.51 -7.64
N ALA A 288 -11.57 -2.07 -7.09
CA ALA A 288 -12.85 -2.76 -7.23
C ALA A 288 -13.37 -2.72 -8.67
N ALA A 289 -13.32 -1.58 -9.34
CA ALA A 289 -13.76 -1.44 -10.73
C ALA A 289 -12.93 -2.28 -11.69
N GLU A 290 -11.60 -2.21 -11.57
CA GLU A 290 -10.64 -3.00 -12.36
C GLU A 290 -10.86 -4.51 -12.16
N ALA A 291 -11.09 -4.94 -10.92
CA ALA A 291 -11.32 -6.34 -10.59
C ALA A 291 -12.60 -6.90 -11.23
N LYS A 292 -13.68 -6.11 -11.27
CA LYS A 292 -14.92 -6.50 -11.97
C LYS A 292 -14.69 -6.67 -13.48
N LEU A 293 -13.94 -5.75 -14.10
CA LEU A 293 -13.57 -5.89 -15.52
C LEU A 293 -12.72 -7.15 -15.75
N THR A 294 -11.75 -7.39 -14.87
CA THR A 294 -10.90 -8.59 -14.94
C THR A 294 -11.69 -9.88 -14.75
N ALA A 295 -12.67 -9.91 -13.84
CA ALA A 295 -13.55 -11.08 -13.65
C ALA A 295 -14.35 -11.40 -14.91
N ARG A 296 -14.85 -10.39 -15.63
CA ARG A 296 -15.48 -10.57 -16.95
C ARG A 296 -14.49 -11.05 -18.01
N GLY A 297 -13.24 -10.58 -17.95
CA GLY A 297 -12.16 -11.09 -18.80
C GLY A 297 -11.87 -12.56 -18.56
N ILE A 298 -11.87 -13.01 -17.30
CA ILE A 298 -11.75 -14.42 -16.93
C ILE A 298 -12.94 -15.22 -17.48
N HIS A 299 -14.17 -14.71 -17.32
CA HIS A 299 -15.36 -15.35 -17.89
C HIS A 299 -15.24 -15.54 -19.40
N ALA A 300 -14.84 -14.49 -20.12
CA ALA A 300 -14.64 -14.57 -21.57
C ALA A 300 -13.51 -15.54 -22.00
N TYR A 301 -12.50 -15.72 -21.17
CA TYR A 301 -11.42 -16.67 -21.39
C TYR A 301 -11.89 -18.11 -21.23
N LEU A 302 -12.70 -18.41 -20.21
CA LEU A 302 -13.18 -19.77 -19.89
C LEU A 302 -14.39 -20.19 -20.74
N SER A 303 -15.06 -19.26 -21.42
CA SER A 303 -16.23 -19.53 -22.26
C SER A 303 -15.86 -19.86 -23.72
N LYS A 304 -14.58 -19.91 -24.04
CA LYS A 304 -14.06 -20.33 -25.36
C LYS A 304 -13.94 -21.84 -25.43
#